data_801fab808410dfeae8ff7612a1396f37
#
_entry.id   801fab808410dfeae8ff7612a1396f37
#
_cell.length_a   1.000
_cell.length_b   1.000
_cell.length_c   1.000
_cell.angle_alpha   90.00
_cell.angle_beta   90.00
_cell.angle_gamma   90.00
#
_symmetry.space_group_name_H-M   'P 1'
#
loop_
_entity.id
_entity.type
_entity.pdbx_description
1 polymer ?
#
loop_
_entity_poly.entity_id
_entity_poly.type
_entity_poly.pdbx_seq_one_letter_code
_entity_poly.pdbx_strand_id
1 'polypeptide(L)'
;FIGKIRDSLQSDVFEMSTCNRVLYVGFGVTSQDLETCVLETTSLKSAPFEHFTGLDVWRHLVKVCSGLDSFIIGELQVMSQFRGSVALHRKHELVSDINSSFFDHVISANRIIRREFGFNQTTESMLNLATNALEEAVSSKEETCSVILGFGDMGCKAVEVLLSLGQTNIYVVSRSPENAIIRNPDLASSVEIMTFEDWKKSSIEPNLIISTIRNNQPTFNESNPIPGTSSAMVMDFSWPPSIDKSGVSTKMELFGM
;
A
#
# COMPACT_ATOMS: atom_id res chain seq x y z
N PHE A 1 -16.24 11.61 -3.87
CA PHE A 1 -16.57 10.19 -3.72
C PHE A 1 -17.35 9.95 -2.43
N ILE A 2 -16.76 10.09 -1.25
CA ILE A 2 -17.40 9.76 0.04
C ILE A 2 -18.67 10.60 0.31
N GLY A 3 -18.70 11.85 -0.13
CA GLY A 3 -19.91 12.70 -0.04
C GLY A 3 -21.10 12.13 -0.79
N LYS A 4 -20.89 11.50 -1.95
CA LYS A 4 -21.98 10.83 -2.69
C LYS A 4 -22.54 9.64 -1.92
N ILE A 5 -21.71 8.86 -1.25
CA ILE A 5 -22.14 7.73 -0.42
C ILE A 5 -22.95 8.25 0.77
N ARG A 6 -22.48 9.30 1.45
CA ARG A 6 -23.20 9.97 2.54
C ARG A 6 -24.58 10.47 2.10
N ASP A 7 -24.62 11.17 0.98
CA ASP A 7 -25.87 11.75 0.44
C ASP A 7 -26.86 10.66 0.02
N SER A 8 -26.36 9.56 -0.57
CA SER A 8 -27.18 8.41 -0.96
C SER A 8 -27.76 7.67 0.23
N LEU A 9 -26.97 7.47 1.27
CA LEU A 9 -27.39 6.79 2.52
C LEU A 9 -28.09 7.72 3.49
N GLN A 10 -28.03 9.04 3.27
CA GLN A 10 -28.50 10.08 4.21
C GLN A 10 -27.98 9.86 5.62
N SER A 11 -26.75 9.44 5.73
CA SER A 11 -26.10 9.08 6.99
C SER A 11 -24.63 9.42 6.97
N ASP A 12 -24.07 9.64 8.15
CA ASP A 12 -22.62 9.87 8.28
C ASP A 12 -21.83 8.66 7.82
N VAL A 13 -20.82 8.91 7.00
CA VAL A 13 -19.92 7.89 6.49
C VAL A 13 -18.48 8.35 6.60
N PHE A 14 -17.64 7.48 7.10
CA PHE A 14 -16.19 7.67 7.21
C PHE A 14 -15.46 6.70 6.29
N GLU A 15 -14.38 7.18 5.67
CA GLU A 15 -13.48 6.38 4.85
C GLU A 15 -12.05 6.56 5.32
N MET A 16 -11.31 5.48 5.37
CA MET A 16 -9.86 5.50 5.50
C MET A 16 -9.24 4.56 4.48
N SER A 17 -8.33 5.08 3.67
CA SER A 17 -7.51 4.29 2.76
C SER A 17 -6.08 4.23 3.27
N THR A 18 -5.55 3.02 3.35
CA THR A 18 -4.14 2.76 3.66
C THR A 18 -3.47 2.02 2.51
N CYS A 19 -2.19 1.72 2.68
CA CYS A 19 -1.52 0.91 1.68
C CYS A 19 -2.11 -0.50 1.52
N ASN A 20 -2.74 -1.09 2.51
CA ASN A 20 -3.18 -2.49 2.48
C ASN A 20 -4.69 -2.68 2.48
N ARG A 21 -5.48 -1.64 2.82
CA ARG A 21 -6.93 -1.74 2.93
C ARG A 21 -7.64 -0.41 2.75
N VAL A 22 -8.90 -0.50 2.38
CA VAL A 22 -9.86 0.61 2.46
C VAL A 22 -10.93 0.22 3.48
N LEU A 23 -11.20 1.11 4.43
CA LEU A 23 -12.21 0.93 5.46
C LEU A 23 -13.33 1.94 5.26
N TYR A 24 -14.56 1.47 5.37
CA TYR A 24 -15.75 2.32 5.40
C TYR A 24 -16.49 2.10 6.71
N VAL A 25 -16.92 3.17 7.37
CA VAL A 25 -17.75 3.12 8.58
C VAL A 25 -18.99 3.94 8.34
N GLY A 26 -20.16 3.31 8.38
CA GLY A 26 -21.46 3.95 8.30
C GLY A 26 -22.13 4.00 9.68
N PHE A 27 -22.83 5.09 9.98
CA PHE A 27 -23.56 5.27 11.25
C PHE A 27 -25.06 5.14 11.01
N GLY A 28 -25.72 4.22 11.72
CA GLY A 28 -27.16 4.00 11.59
C GLY A 28 -27.62 3.32 10.29
N VAL A 29 -26.66 2.72 9.56
CA VAL A 29 -26.93 1.97 8.33
C VAL A 29 -26.49 0.51 8.48
N THR A 30 -27.05 -0.37 7.68
CA THR A 30 -26.59 -1.77 7.65
C THR A 30 -25.30 -1.93 6.87
N SER A 31 -24.51 -2.96 7.18
CA SER A 31 -23.30 -3.26 6.40
C SER A 31 -23.63 -3.54 4.93
N GLN A 32 -24.78 -4.15 4.65
CA GLN A 32 -25.23 -4.46 3.30
C GLN A 32 -25.58 -3.21 2.49
N ASP A 33 -26.27 -2.22 3.12
CA ASP A 33 -26.60 -0.96 2.45
C ASP A 33 -25.33 -0.16 2.16
N LEU A 34 -24.38 -0.14 3.11
CA LEU A 34 -23.10 0.52 2.94
C LEU A 34 -22.29 -0.12 1.80
N GLU A 35 -22.17 -1.45 1.78
CA GLU A 35 -21.50 -2.19 0.71
C GLU A 35 -22.12 -1.88 -0.65
N THR A 36 -23.44 -2.00 -0.77
CA THR A 36 -24.16 -1.75 -2.01
C THR A 36 -23.87 -0.34 -2.53
N CYS A 37 -23.97 0.66 -1.66
CA CYS A 37 -23.71 2.05 -2.02
C CYS A 37 -22.23 2.29 -2.44
N VAL A 38 -21.28 1.64 -1.77
CA VAL A 38 -19.85 1.69 -2.15
C VAL A 38 -19.63 1.08 -3.52
N LEU A 39 -20.18 -0.11 -3.79
CA LEU A 39 -20.05 -0.77 -5.09
C LEU A 39 -20.65 0.06 -6.23
N GLU A 40 -21.85 0.60 -6.03
CA GLU A 40 -22.52 1.47 -7.01
C GLU A 40 -21.70 2.73 -7.29
N THR A 41 -21.22 3.39 -6.24
CA THR A 41 -20.46 4.65 -6.38
C THR A 41 -19.10 4.44 -7.03
N THR A 42 -18.49 3.27 -6.83
CA THR A 42 -17.20 2.90 -7.45
C THR A 42 -17.37 2.24 -8.82
N SER A 43 -18.59 1.91 -9.23
CA SER A 43 -18.90 1.13 -10.43
C SER A 43 -18.24 -0.25 -10.43
N LEU A 44 -17.97 -0.80 -9.26
CA LEU A 44 -17.46 -2.15 -9.10
C LEU A 44 -18.62 -3.16 -9.05
N LYS A 45 -18.46 -4.30 -9.69
CA LYS A 45 -19.46 -5.37 -9.66
C LYS A 45 -19.43 -6.15 -8.33
N SER A 46 -18.27 -6.29 -7.74
CA SER A 46 -18.05 -6.95 -6.46
C SER A 46 -16.68 -6.57 -5.90
N ALA A 47 -16.55 -6.68 -4.58
CA ALA A 47 -15.26 -6.59 -3.87
C ALA A 47 -15.30 -7.55 -2.66
N PRO A 48 -14.15 -8.04 -2.18
CA PRO A 48 -14.08 -8.93 -1.03
C PRO A 48 -14.21 -8.13 0.27
N PHE A 49 -15.45 -7.75 0.64
CA PHE A 49 -15.71 -7.05 1.88
C PHE A 49 -15.74 -8.01 3.08
N GLU A 50 -15.18 -7.56 4.18
CA GLU A 50 -15.34 -8.12 5.49
C GLU A 50 -16.24 -7.18 6.32
N HIS A 51 -17.28 -7.73 6.96
CA HIS A 51 -18.31 -6.95 7.64
C HIS A 51 -18.16 -6.99 9.15
N PHE A 52 -18.22 -5.82 9.77
CA PHE A 52 -18.26 -5.66 11.22
C PHE A 52 -19.47 -4.82 11.60
N THR A 53 -20.06 -5.09 12.77
CA THR A 53 -21.21 -4.32 13.28
C THR A 53 -21.06 -4.01 14.76
N GLY A 54 -21.67 -2.92 15.22
CA GLY A 54 -21.70 -2.57 16.63
C GLY A 54 -20.31 -2.43 17.26
N LEU A 55 -20.08 -3.10 18.38
CA LEU A 55 -18.81 -3.03 19.11
C LEU A 55 -17.62 -3.61 18.32
N ASP A 56 -17.85 -4.52 17.38
CA ASP A 56 -16.78 -5.13 16.61
C ASP A 56 -16.19 -4.15 15.60
N VAL A 57 -16.94 -3.13 15.14
CA VAL A 57 -16.39 -2.00 14.37
C VAL A 57 -15.31 -1.29 15.19
N TRP A 58 -15.62 -0.95 16.44
CA TRP A 58 -14.67 -0.29 17.33
C TRP A 58 -13.43 -1.15 17.58
N ARG A 59 -13.61 -2.43 17.89
CA ARG A 59 -12.52 -3.39 18.11
C ARG A 59 -11.61 -3.50 16.89
N HIS A 60 -12.22 -3.63 15.70
CA HIS A 60 -11.48 -3.70 14.44
C HIS A 60 -10.67 -2.43 14.19
N LEU A 61 -11.29 -1.24 14.32
CA LEU A 61 -10.58 0.04 14.15
C LEU A 61 -9.44 0.21 15.15
N VAL A 62 -9.65 -0.14 16.43
CA VAL A 62 -8.58 -0.09 17.44
C VAL A 62 -7.43 -1.03 17.07
N LYS A 63 -7.74 -2.26 16.65
CA LYS A 63 -6.74 -3.25 16.21
C LYS A 63 -5.92 -2.72 15.03
N VAL A 64 -6.59 -2.21 13.99
CA VAL A 64 -5.97 -1.64 12.80
C VAL A 64 -5.11 -0.42 13.16
N CYS A 65 -5.67 0.53 13.91
CA CYS A 65 -4.98 1.77 14.29
C CYS A 65 -3.80 1.55 15.24
N SER A 66 -3.81 0.45 16.01
CA SER A 66 -2.69 0.07 16.85
C SER A 66 -1.57 -0.64 16.08
N GLY A 67 -1.79 -0.92 14.80
CA GLY A 67 -0.85 -1.70 13.99
C GLY A 67 -0.81 -3.18 14.36
N LEU A 68 -1.80 -3.69 15.12
CA LEU A 68 -1.88 -5.11 15.48
C LEU A 68 -2.33 -5.98 14.31
N ASP A 69 -2.85 -5.37 13.27
CA ASP A 69 -3.30 -6.00 12.03
C ASP A 69 -2.44 -5.55 10.84
N SER A 70 -1.26 -5.04 11.12
CA SER A 70 -0.26 -4.63 10.14
C SER A 70 0.85 -5.66 10.06
N PHE A 71 1.52 -5.72 8.92
CA PHE A 71 2.69 -6.57 8.74
C PHE A 71 3.78 -6.25 9.78
N ILE A 72 4.01 -4.96 10.03
CA ILE A 72 4.85 -4.50 11.13
C ILE A 72 3.96 -4.19 12.33
N ILE A 73 4.00 -5.05 13.32
CA ILE A 73 3.21 -4.88 14.55
C ILE A 73 3.59 -3.57 15.23
N GLY A 74 2.59 -2.75 15.50
CA GLY A 74 2.78 -1.47 16.19
C GLY A 74 3.17 -0.30 15.29
N GLU A 75 3.11 -0.42 13.97
CA GLU A 75 3.40 0.64 13.01
C GLU A 75 2.64 1.93 13.32
N LEU A 76 3.37 3.07 13.34
CA LEU A 76 2.79 4.39 13.65
C LEU A 76 2.04 5.02 12.47
N GLN A 77 2.37 4.62 11.25
CA GLN A 77 1.87 5.23 10.03
C GLN A 77 0.35 5.11 9.91
N VAL A 78 -0.22 3.95 10.25
CA VAL A 78 -1.66 3.70 10.17
C VAL A 78 -2.44 4.65 11.09
N MET A 79 -1.95 4.90 12.32
CA MET A 79 -2.59 5.85 13.24
C MET A 79 -2.52 7.29 12.71
N SER A 80 -1.43 7.67 12.06
CA SER A 80 -1.30 9.00 11.45
C SER A 80 -2.30 9.17 10.29
N GLN A 81 -2.44 8.15 9.44
CA GLN A 81 -3.44 8.12 8.37
C GLN A 81 -4.86 8.20 8.92
N PHE A 82 -5.17 7.44 9.99
CA PHE A 82 -6.48 7.48 10.64
C PHE A 82 -6.83 8.88 11.15
N ARG A 83 -5.90 9.51 11.89
CA ARG A 83 -6.11 10.90 12.37
C ARG A 83 -6.29 11.89 11.23
N GLY A 84 -5.52 11.75 10.17
CA GLY A 84 -5.65 12.58 8.97
C GLY A 84 -7.02 12.43 8.32
N SER A 85 -7.50 11.19 8.16
CA SER A 85 -8.84 10.90 7.64
C SER A 85 -9.93 11.47 8.53
N VAL A 86 -9.85 11.30 9.86
CA VAL A 86 -10.82 11.88 10.80
C VAL A 86 -10.86 13.40 10.68
N ALA A 87 -9.71 14.06 10.65
CA ALA A 87 -9.62 15.52 10.50
C ALA A 87 -10.23 15.99 9.15
N LEU A 88 -9.97 15.26 8.07
CA LEU A 88 -10.52 15.56 6.76
C LEU A 88 -12.05 15.42 6.73
N HIS A 89 -12.61 14.36 7.32
CA HIS A 89 -14.06 14.14 7.37
C HIS A 89 -14.75 15.19 8.23
N ARG A 90 -14.15 15.60 9.34
CA ARG A 90 -14.64 16.74 10.16
C ARG A 90 -14.65 18.04 9.36
N LYS A 91 -13.54 18.37 8.71
CA LYS A 91 -13.40 19.59 7.91
C LYS A 91 -14.45 19.69 6.80
N HIS A 92 -14.87 18.58 6.22
CA HIS A 92 -15.84 18.52 5.12
C HIS A 92 -17.25 18.14 5.59
N GLU A 93 -17.50 18.17 6.91
CA GLU A 93 -18.81 17.85 7.49
C GLU A 93 -19.40 16.51 7.05
N LEU A 94 -18.53 15.54 6.76
CA LEU A 94 -18.92 14.19 6.34
C LEU A 94 -19.36 13.31 7.51
N VAL A 95 -18.96 13.70 8.71
CA VAL A 95 -19.31 13.04 9.97
C VAL A 95 -19.68 14.12 10.99
N SER A 96 -20.85 13.97 11.61
CA SER A 96 -21.35 14.87 12.67
C SER A 96 -20.48 14.82 13.92
N ASP A 97 -20.53 15.84 14.78
CA ASP A 97 -19.76 15.89 16.02
C ASP A 97 -20.07 14.71 16.94
N ILE A 98 -21.34 14.27 17.00
CA ILE A 98 -21.79 13.14 17.80
C ILE A 98 -21.08 11.86 17.34
N ASN A 99 -21.15 11.55 16.06
CA ASN A 99 -20.53 10.34 15.50
C ASN A 99 -19.00 10.45 15.45
N SER A 100 -18.47 11.65 15.31
CA SER A 100 -17.04 11.93 15.32
C SER A 100 -16.38 11.59 16.67
N SER A 101 -17.10 11.69 17.79
CA SER A 101 -16.62 11.30 19.11
C SER A 101 -16.22 9.81 19.20
N PHE A 102 -16.86 8.97 18.39
CA PHE A 102 -16.51 7.56 18.26
C PHE A 102 -15.03 7.36 17.84
N PHE A 103 -14.55 8.16 16.91
CA PHE A 103 -13.15 8.10 16.46
C PHE A 103 -12.17 8.61 17.53
N ASP A 104 -12.57 9.57 18.37
CA ASP A 104 -11.76 10.02 19.51
C ASP A 104 -11.58 8.90 20.54
N HIS A 105 -12.59 8.06 20.74
CA HIS A 105 -12.46 6.86 21.56
C HIS A 105 -11.48 5.84 20.97
N VAL A 106 -11.48 5.64 19.65
CA VAL A 106 -10.49 4.78 18.96
C VAL A 106 -9.08 5.33 19.16
N ILE A 107 -8.88 6.64 18.99
CA ILE A 107 -7.59 7.31 19.18
C ILE A 107 -7.11 7.16 20.64
N SER A 108 -8.01 7.34 21.60
CA SER A 108 -7.70 7.23 23.03
C SER A 108 -7.32 5.80 23.41
N ALA A 109 -8.09 4.81 22.96
CA ALA A 109 -7.77 3.40 23.17
C ALA A 109 -6.41 3.02 22.57
N ASN A 110 -6.10 3.51 21.37
CA ASN A 110 -4.78 3.30 20.78
C ASN A 110 -3.64 3.83 21.63
N ARG A 111 -3.78 5.03 22.22
CA ARG A 111 -2.76 5.60 23.12
C ARG A 111 -2.51 4.70 24.33
N ILE A 112 -3.58 4.15 24.92
CA ILE A 112 -3.48 3.24 26.05
C ILE A 112 -2.75 1.96 25.64
N ILE A 113 -3.16 1.31 24.55
CA ILE A 113 -2.53 0.08 24.06
C ILE A 113 -1.03 0.31 23.78
N ARG A 114 -0.68 1.39 23.09
CA ARG A 114 0.73 1.69 22.81
C ARG A 114 1.57 1.90 24.06
N ARG A 115 1.01 2.55 25.07
CA ARG A 115 1.70 2.75 26.35
C ARG A 115 1.86 1.45 27.13
N GLU A 116 0.79 0.67 27.26
CA GLU A 116 0.79 -0.56 28.05
C GLU A 116 1.68 -1.66 27.45
N PHE A 117 1.71 -1.75 26.11
CA PHE A 117 2.49 -2.77 25.40
C PHE A 117 3.83 -2.26 24.84
N GLY A 118 4.21 -1.03 25.12
CA GLY A 118 5.51 -0.48 24.72
C GLY A 118 5.70 -0.24 23.23
N PHE A 119 4.63 -0.19 22.43
CA PHE A 119 4.69 0.04 20.97
C PHE A 119 5.21 1.42 20.57
N ASN A 120 5.49 2.29 21.52
CA ASN A 120 6.07 3.62 21.25
C ASN A 120 7.57 3.58 20.89
N GLN A 121 8.20 2.41 21.00
CA GLN A 121 9.65 2.27 20.79
C GLN A 121 9.98 1.85 19.34
N THR A 122 9.02 1.38 18.56
CA THR A 122 9.25 1.02 17.15
C THR A 122 8.94 2.21 16.26
N THR A 123 9.99 2.84 15.73
CA THR A 123 9.92 3.84 14.66
C THR A 123 9.92 3.19 13.28
N GLU A 124 10.04 1.87 13.24
CA GLU A 124 10.13 1.14 11.99
C GLU A 124 8.78 1.10 11.28
N SER A 125 8.80 1.48 10.03
CA SER A 125 7.71 1.29 9.08
C SER A 125 8.16 0.29 8.01
N MET A 126 7.21 -0.32 7.30
CA MET A 126 7.53 -1.13 6.12
C MET A 126 8.45 -0.37 5.16
N LEU A 127 8.24 0.93 5.05
CA LEU A 127 9.02 1.82 4.22
C LEU A 127 10.48 1.92 4.68
N ASN A 128 10.72 2.03 6.01
CA ASN A 128 12.08 2.07 6.55
C ASN A 128 12.81 0.74 6.39
N LEU A 129 12.11 -0.37 6.64
CA LEU A 129 12.69 -1.70 6.43
C LEU A 129 13.05 -1.94 4.97
N ALA A 130 12.15 -1.56 4.04
CA ALA A 130 12.42 -1.62 2.62
C ALA A 130 13.62 -0.74 2.22
N THR A 131 13.72 0.48 2.78
CA THR A 131 14.86 1.38 2.55
C THR A 131 16.16 0.75 3.01
N ASN A 132 16.23 0.25 4.25
CA ASN A 132 17.42 -0.40 4.80
C ASN A 132 17.84 -1.63 3.97
N ALA A 133 16.87 -2.45 3.55
CA ALA A 133 17.14 -3.61 2.71
C ALA A 133 17.67 -3.22 1.32
N LEU A 134 17.15 -2.12 0.73
CA LEU A 134 17.65 -1.60 -0.54
C LEU A 134 19.07 -1.03 -0.40
N GLU A 135 19.33 -0.28 0.66
CA GLU A 135 20.65 0.25 0.96
C GLU A 135 21.67 -0.87 1.09
N GLU A 136 21.35 -1.93 1.82
CA GLU A 136 22.21 -3.11 1.95
C GLU A 136 22.44 -3.82 0.61
N ALA A 137 21.37 -4.01 -0.18
CA ALA A 137 21.44 -4.69 -1.48
C ALA A 137 22.30 -3.96 -2.51
N VAL A 138 22.35 -2.62 -2.44
CA VAL A 138 23.03 -1.76 -3.42
C VAL A 138 24.41 -1.33 -2.95
N SER A 139 24.66 -1.20 -1.63
CA SER A 139 25.91 -0.68 -1.06
C SER A 139 27.19 -1.41 -1.53
N SER A 140 27.07 -2.62 -1.98
CA SER A 140 28.20 -3.42 -2.47
C SER A 140 28.42 -3.33 -3.99
N LYS A 141 27.60 -2.55 -4.71
CA LYS A 141 27.60 -2.49 -6.18
C LYS A 141 27.83 -1.06 -6.67
N GLU A 142 28.76 -0.88 -7.59
CA GLU A 142 29.03 0.44 -8.20
C GLU A 142 27.85 0.92 -9.02
N GLU A 143 27.19 0.06 -9.79
CA GLU A 143 26.01 0.37 -10.58
C GLU A 143 25.07 -0.84 -10.64
N THR A 144 23.76 -0.59 -10.51
CA THR A 144 22.73 -1.62 -10.69
C THR A 144 21.82 -1.27 -11.86
N CYS A 145 21.44 -2.29 -12.63
CA CYS A 145 20.27 -2.20 -13.51
C CYS A 145 19.04 -2.62 -12.70
N SER A 146 18.23 -1.65 -12.31
CA SER A 146 17.13 -1.85 -11.39
C SER A 146 15.79 -1.76 -12.10
N VAL A 147 14.91 -2.75 -11.91
CA VAL A 147 13.52 -2.73 -12.40
C VAL A 147 12.58 -2.65 -11.21
N ILE A 148 11.73 -1.62 -11.17
CA ILE A 148 10.73 -1.39 -10.13
C ILE A 148 9.36 -1.69 -10.71
N LEU A 149 8.68 -2.67 -10.13
CA LEU A 149 7.35 -3.11 -10.52
C LEU A 149 6.31 -2.38 -9.69
N GLY A 150 5.62 -1.41 -10.31
CA GLY A 150 4.67 -0.51 -9.66
C GLY A 150 5.27 0.85 -9.29
N PHE A 151 4.49 1.92 -9.46
CA PHE A 151 4.89 3.30 -9.17
C PHE A 151 3.88 3.99 -8.24
N GLY A 152 3.45 3.27 -7.21
CA GLY A 152 2.74 3.82 -6.05
C GLY A 152 3.73 4.34 -4.99
N ASP A 153 3.24 4.65 -3.78
CA ASP A 153 4.05 5.24 -2.70
C ASP A 153 5.35 4.46 -2.42
N MET A 154 5.26 3.11 -2.35
CA MET A 154 6.43 2.26 -2.14
C MET A 154 7.38 2.24 -3.34
N GLY A 155 6.85 2.22 -4.56
CA GLY A 155 7.67 2.26 -5.78
C GLY A 155 8.39 3.60 -5.93
N CYS A 156 7.70 4.71 -5.66
CA CYS A 156 8.32 6.04 -5.64
C CYS A 156 9.43 6.11 -4.59
N LYS A 157 9.20 5.56 -3.40
CA LYS A 157 10.21 5.53 -2.35
C LYS A 157 11.42 4.68 -2.73
N ALA A 158 11.22 3.53 -3.37
CA ALA A 158 12.32 2.72 -3.89
C ALA A 158 13.16 3.50 -4.91
N VAL A 159 12.52 4.24 -5.83
CA VAL A 159 13.22 5.13 -6.77
C VAL A 159 14.02 6.20 -6.03
N GLU A 160 13.41 6.91 -5.07
CA GLU A 160 14.10 7.95 -4.27
C GLU A 160 15.35 7.39 -3.59
N VAL A 161 15.25 6.22 -2.97
CA VAL A 161 16.38 5.58 -2.29
C VAL A 161 17.48 5.22 -3.29
N LEU A 162 17.15 4.59 -4.41
CA LEU A 162 18.14 4.24 -5.43
C LEU A 162 18.85 5.47 -6.00
N LEU A 163 18.10 6.53 -6.30
CA LEU A 163 18.67 7.81 -6.75
C LEU A 163 19.58 8.44 -5.69
N SER A 164 19.19 8.39 -4.40
CA SER A 164 20.01 8.91 -3.30
C SER A 164 21.31 8.14 -3.11
N LEU A 165 21.35 6.87 -3.51
CA LEU A 165 22.53 6.00 -3.53
C LEU A 165 23.35 6.13 -4.82
N GLY A 166 23.01 7.11 -5.68
CA GLY A 166 23.73 7.38 -6.93
C GLY A 166 23.42 6.42 -8.07
N GLN A 167 22.39 5.57 -7.92
CA GLN A 167 21.96 4.68 -8.99
C GLN A 167 21.18 5.44 -10.06
N THR A 168 21.50 5.26 -11.33
CA THR A 168 20.88 6.00 -12.44
C THR A 168 20.18 5.11 -13.46
N ASN A 169 20.54 3.82 -13.52
CA ASN A 169 19.96 2.88 -14.47
C ASN A 169 18.70 2.20 -13.86
N ILE A 170 17.61 2.99 -13.79
CA ILE A 170 16.37 2.64 -13.12
C ILE A 170 15.22 2.61 -14.13
N TYR A 171 14.56 1.47 -14.20
CA TYR A 171 13.37 1.25 -15.01
C TYR A 171 12.15 1.05 -14.10
N VAL A 172 11.04 1.69 -14.44
CA VAL A 172 9.77 1.54 -13.74
C VAL A 172 8.77 0.85 -14.67
N VAL A 173 8.20 -0.25 -14.21
CA VAL A 173 7.17 -0.96 -14.96
C VAL A 173 5.80 -0.69 -14.34
N SER A 174 4.90 -0.08 -15.10
CA SER A 174 3.58 0.33 -14.66
C SER A 174 2.49 -0.17 -15.62
N ARG A 175 1.30 -0.45 -15.08
CA ARG A 175 0.11 -0.75 -15.91
C ARG A 175 -0.36 0.47 -16.70
N SER A 176 -0.07 1.67 -16.23
CA SER A 176 -0.47 2.94 -16.83
C SER A 176 0.68 3.94 -16.69
N PRO A 177 1.69 3.90 -17.58
CA PRO A 177 2.83 4.82 -17.56
C PRO A 177 2.43 6.30 -17.52
N GLU A 178 1.44 6.68 -18.32
CA GLU A 178 0.93 8.06 -18.39
C GLU A 178 0.42 8.54 -17.02
N ASN A 179 -0.38 7.73 -16.32
CA ASN A 179 -0.87 8.05 -14.99
C ASN A 179 0.26 8.08 -13.95
N ALA A 180 1.27 7.24 -14.10
CA ALA A 180 2.45 7.22 -13.25
C ALA A 180 3.24 8.53 -13.35
N ILE A 181 3.45 9.02 -14.57
CA ILE A 181 4.11 10.31 -14.87
C ILE A 181 3.31 11.49 -14.30
N ILE A 182 1.99 11.51 -14.53
CA ILE A 182 1.13 12.61 -14.06
C ILE A 182 1.15 12.73 -12.52
N ARG A 183 1.19 11.59 -11.82
CA ARG A 183 1.17 11.58 -10.35
C ARG A 183 2.50 11.98 -9.70
N ASN A 184 3.60 11.67 -10.35
CA ASN A 184 4.95 11.87 -9.80
C ASN A 184 5.90 12.41 -10.88
N PRO A 185 5.66 13.63 -11.42
CA PRO A 185 6.39 14.13 -12.59
C PRO A 185 7.89 14.32 -12.32
N ASP A 186 8.27 14.71 -11.11
CA ASP A 186 9.66 14.95 -10.75
C ASP A 186 10.48 13.64 -10.76
N LEU A 187 9.97 12.60 -10.12
CA LEU A 187 10.62 11.28 -10.13
C LEU A 187 10.58 10.63 -11.51
N ALA A 188 9.48 10.79 -12.23
CA ALA A 188 9.32 10.25 -13.57
C ALA A 188 10.36 10.78 -14.57
N SER A 189 10.85 12.00 -14.36
CA SER A 189 11.91 12.59 -15.20
C SER A 189 13.29 11.95 -15.01
N SER A 190 13.49 11.22 -13.92
CA SER A 190 14.76 10.60 -13.52
C SER A 190 14.84 9.11 -13.81
N VAL A 191 13.79 8.51 -14.38
CA VAL A 191 13.70 7.08 -14.63
C VAL A 191 13.05 6.80 -15.99
N GLU A 192 13.26 5.61 -16.53
CA GLU A 192 12.52 5.16 -17.71
C GLU A 192 11.27 4.40 -17.29
N ILE A 193 10.09 4.82 -17.78
CA ILE A 193 8.81 4.22 -17.42
C ILE A 193 8.21 3.50 -18.63
N MET A 194 7.84 2.24 -18.45
CA MET A 194 7.31 1.38 -19.51
C MET A 194 6.16 0.51 -19.03
N THR A 195 5.47 -0.14 -19.99
CA THR A 195 4.47 -1.14 -19.68
C THR A 195 5.10 -2.51 -19.39
N PHE A 196 4.32 -3.44 -18.81
CA PHE A 196 4.75 -4.83 -18.64
C PHE A 196 5.06 -5.52 -19.99
N GLU A 197 4.29 -5.22 -21.02
CA GLU A 197 4.48 -5.81 -22.34
C GLU A 197 5.75 -5.30 -23.01
N ASP A 198 6.08 -4.03 -22.83
CA ASP A 198 7.32 -3.46 -23.35
C ASP A 198 8.53 -4.02 -22.62
N TRP A 199 8.45 -4.15 -21.28
CA TRP A 199 9.51 -4.79 -20.52
C TRP A 199 9.76 -6.23 -20.93
N LYS A 200 8.70 -7.05 -21.12
CA LYS A 200 8.82 -8.43 -21.62
C LYS A 200 9.50 -8.54 -22.97
N LYS A 201 9.35 -7.53 -23.82
CA LYS A 201 9.95 -7.48 -25.15
C LYS A 201 11.32 -6.79 -25.19
N SER A 202 11.70 -6.14 -24.10
CA SER A 202 12.97 -5.45 -24.01
C SER A 202 14.13 -6.41 -23.83
N SER A 203 15.34 -5.92 -24.05
CA SER A 203 16.59 -6.61 -23.76
C SER A 203 17.16 -6.19 -22.39
N ILE A 204 16.36 -5.63 -21.49
CA ILE A 204 16.77 -5.22 -20.17
C ILE A 204 17.05 -6.46 -19.32
N GLU A 205 18.29 -6.59 -18.86
CA GLU A 205 18.72 -7.66 -17.96
C GLU A 205 19.00 -7.06 -16.57
N PRO A 206 17.98 -6.98 -15.70
CA PRO A 206 18.15 -6.42 -14.38
C PRO A 206 18.98 -7.32 -13.48
N ASN A 207 19.77 -6.72 -12.60
CA ASN A 207 20.38 -7.40 -11.47
C ASN A 207 19.71 -7.10 -10.13
N LEU A 208 18.74 -6.16 -10.12
CA LEU A 208 17.85 -5.89 -9.01
C LEU A 208 16.40 -5.68 -9.52
N ILE A 209 15.47 -6.43 -8.96
CA ILE A 209 14.03 -6.29 -9.24
C ILE A 209 13.33 -6.02 -7.93
N ILE A 210 12.52 -4.95 -7.89
CA ILE A 210 11.77 -4.55 -6.70
C ILE A 210 10.29 -4.56 -7.04
N SER A 211 9.51 -5.42 -6.41
CA SER A 211 8.07 -5.42 -6.59
C SER A 211 7.34 -4.68 -5.48
N THR A 212 6.43 -3.80 -5.90
CA THR A 212 5.51 -3.06 -5.04
C THR A 212 4.07 -3.14 -5.57
N ILE A 213 3.81 -4.19 -6.37
CA ILE A 213 2.50 -4.41 -7.01
C ILE A 213 1.49 -4.85 -5.96
N ARG A 214 0.28 -4.29 -6.03
CA ARG A 214 -0.85 -4.73 -5.21
C ARG A 214 -1.81 -5.56 -6.04
N ASN A 215 -1.91 -6.83 -5.68
CA ASN A 215 -2.85 -7.78 -6.25
C ASN A 215 -3.28 -8.78 -5.18
N ASN A 216 -4.50 -9.31 -5.28
CA ASN A 216 -4.98 -10.36 -4.37
C ASN A 216 -4.36 -11.74 -4.66
N GLN A 217 -3.67 -11.87 -5.79
CA GLN A 217 -2.95 -13.08 -6.19
C GLN A 217 -1.60 -12.69 -6.78
N PRO A 218 -0.59 -13.57 -6.74
CA PRO A 218 0.70 -13.31 -7.34
C PRO A 218 0.58 -12.96 -8.83
N THR A 219 1.18 -11.84 -9.19
CA THR A 219 1.27 -11.39 -10.58
C THR A 219 2.25 -12.25 -11.37
N PHE A 220 3.33 -12.68 -10.71
CA PHE A 220 4.33 -13.55 -11.29
C PHE A 220 4.27 -14.93 -10.65
N ASN A 221 4.14 -15.95 -11.50
CA ASN A 221 3.98 -17.35 -11.15
C ASN A 221 4.48 -18.24 -12.31
N GLU A 222 4.30 -19.53 -12.22
CA GLU A 222 4.73 -20.48 -13.26
C GLU A 222 4.20 -20.15 -14.67
N SER A 223 2.95 -19.67 -14.76
CA SER A 223 2.32 -19.31 -16.04
C SER A 223 2.72 -17.92 -16.55
N ASN A 224 3.24 -17.06 -15.69
CA ASN A 224 3.68 -15.70 -15.99
C ASN A 224 4.97 -15.40 -15.23
N PRO A 225 6.11 -15.98 -15.59
CA PRO A 225 7.37 -15.78 -14.88
C PRO A 225 7.91 -14.36 -15.04
N ILE A 226 8.78 -13.96 -14.11
CA ILE A 226 9.54 -12.71 -14.22
C ILE A 226 10.39 -12.77 -15.50
N PRO A 227 10.34 -11.73 -16.35
CA PRO A 227 11.20 -11.65 -17.52
C PRO A 227 12.69 -11.57 -17.17
N GLY A 228 13.53 -12.05 -18.10
CA GLY A 228 14.99 -12.02 -17.95
C GLY A 228 15.59 -13.37 -17.59
N THR A 229 16.86 -13.53 -17.92
CA THR A 229 17.64 -14.74 -17.70
C THR A 229 18.85 -14.52 -16.80
N SER A 230 19.10 -13.28 -16.42
CA SER A 230 20.22 -12.88 -15.58
C SER A 230 20.06 -13.35 -14.13
N SER A 231 21.18 -13.38 -13.42
CA SER A 231 21.17 -13.52 -11.97
C SER A 231 20.73 -12.20 -11.36
N ALA A 232 19.53 -12.15 -10.81
CA ALA A 232 18.96 -10.96 -10.19
C ALA A 232 18.56 -11.23 -8.75
N MET A 233 18.75 -10.21 -7.90
CA MET A 233 18.10 -10.12 -6.60
C MET A 233 16.69 -9.62 -6.81
N VAL A 234 15.70 -10.32 -6.28
CA VAL A 234 14.27 -9.98 -6.40
C VAL A 234 13.74 -9.69 -5.00
N MET A 235 13.28 -8.46 -4.78
CA MET A 235 12.71 -8.00 -3.51
C MET A 235 11.22 -7.76 -3.69
N ASP A 236 10.37 -8.51 -2.99
CA ASP A 236 8.92 -8.32 -3.03
C ASP A 236 8.43 -7.62 -1.76
N PHE A 237 8.10 -6.35 -1.87
CA PHE A 237 7.51 -5.52 -0.82
C PHE A 237 5.98 -5.47 -0.88
N SER A 238 5.38 -6.40 -1.59
CA SER A 238 3.93 -6.49 -1.76
C SER A 238 3.28 -7.35 -0.67
N TRP A 239 2.13 -6.94 -0.20
CA TRP A 239 1.30 -7.77 0.66
C TRP A 239 -0.16 -7.77 0.19
N PRO A 240 -0.74 -8.94 -0.14
CA PRO A 240 -0.10 -10.26 -0.28
C PRO A 240 1.07 -10.26 -1.28
N PRO A 241 1.98 -11.25 -1.24
CA PRO A 241 3.11 -11.35 -2.16
C PRO A 241 2.67 -11.30 -3.62
N SER A 242 3.35 -10.49 -4.41
CA SER A 242 3.08 -10.36 -5.85
C SER A 242 3.83 -11.37 -6.70
N ILE A 243 4.80 -12.05 -6.10
CA ILE A 243 5.70 -12.98 -6.76
C ILE A 243 5.64 -14.34 -6.05
N ASP A 244 5.22 -15.37 -6.77
CA ASP A 244 5.32 -16.75 -6.34
C ASP A 244 6.72 -17.29 -6.67
N LYS A 245 7.24 -18.23 -5.85
CA LYS A 245 8.53 -18.88 -6.09
C LYS A 245 8.61 -19.57 -7.46
N SER A 246 7.48 -20.09 -7.94
CA SER A 246 7.40 -20.72 -9.26
C SER A 246 7.54 -19.72 -10.43
N GLY A 247 7.35 -18.43 -10.17
CA GLY A 247 7.52 -17.36 -11.14
C GLY A 247 8.93 -16.79 -11.21
N VAL A 248 9.86 -17.34 -10.42
CA VAL A 248 11.25 -16.87 -10.32
C VAL A 248 12.21 -17.89 -10.92
N SER A 249 13.12 -17.44 -11.78
CA SER A 249 14.15 -18.29 -12.36
C SER A 249 15.10 -18.83 -11.27
N THR A 250 15.67 -20.03 -11.46
CA THR A 250 16.63 -20.64 -10.54
C THR A 250 17.93 -19.83 -10.35
N LYS A 251 18.17 -18.85 -11.21
CA LYS A 251 19.32 -17.92 -11.12
C LYS A 251 19.01 -16.66 -10.32
N MET A 252 17.74 -16.44 -9.99
CA MET A 252 17.28 -15.27 -9.23
C MET A 252 17.10 -15.64 -7.77
N GLU A 253 17.42 -14.74 -6.88
CA GLU A 253 17.23 -14.89 -5.44
C GLU A 253 16.06 -14.03 -4.98
N LEU A 254 14.99 -14.68 -4.48
CA LEU A 254 13.77 -14.01 -4.04
C LEU A 254 13.81 -13.74 -2.54
N PHE A 255 13.73 -12.47 -2.20
CA PHE A 255 13.49 -11.96 -0.85
C PHE A 255 12.07 -11.37 -0.79
N GLY A 256 11.20 -11.97 0.00
CA GLY A 256 9.84 -11.49 0.24
C GLY A 256 9.62 -11.14 1.69
N MET A 257 8.63 -10.28 1.93
CA MET A 257 8.16 -9.97 3.28
C MET A 257 7.17 -11.01 3.80
#